data_972c7a7925019efb2d8dc643034808d2
#
_entry.id   972c7a7925019efb2d8dc643034808d2
#
_cell.length_a   1.000
_cell.length_b   1.000
_cell.length_c   1.000
_cell.angle_alpha   90.00
_cell.angle_beta   90.00
_cell.angle_gamma   90.00
#
_symmetry.space_group_name_H-M   'P 1'
#
loop_
_entity.id
_entity.type
_entity.pdbx_description
1 polymer ?
#
loop_
_entity_poly.entity_id
_entity_poly.type
_entity_poly.pdbx_seq_one_letter_code
_entity_poly.pdbx_strand_id
1 'polypeptide(L)'
;IYKRLLKIRPGDEQTYRDLALIYKENEEYELAASLYNKILKNKISNVNVLGLQETIVNEASHMYWTKADKLILTDFPLKTLKTFVPKNDWKNFGYDFRIVFDWNDPAVEFNIQFVDPKKKYYNWSHTIIDDKEVLEDELNYGYNTEEFIIEKSDKGEWIVNIENYSIEDNSNPTYIKYTVYKNYGRPNEIRKVELLDLSKLKQKVTLDVLKYYN
;
A
#
# COMPACT_ATOMS: atom_id res chain seq x y z
N ILE A 1 14.65 13.27 -6.66
CA ILE A 1 13.29 13.58 -7.19
C ILE A 1 12.36 13.89 -6.00
N TYR A 2 12.05 12.95 -5.10
CA TYR A 2 11.06 13.12 -4.02
C TYR A 2 11.32 14.33 -3.10
N LYS A 3 12.58 14.58 -2.70
CA LYS A 3 12.94 15.80 -1.93
C LYS A 3 12.59 17.12 -2.66
N ARG A 4 12.57 17.12 -3.99
CA ARG A 4 12.12 18.28 -4.77
C ARG A 4 10.60 18.35 -4.80
N LEU A 5 9.91 17.23 -4.95
CA LEU A 5 8.44 17.17 -4.90
C LEU A 5 7.91 17.69 -3.57
N LEU A 6 8.51 17.31 -2.44
CA LEU A 6 8.12 17.81 -1.11
C LEU A 6 8.32 19.31 -0.93
N LYS A 7 9.23 19.96 -1.68
CA LYS A 7 9.34 21.41 -1.68
C LYS A 7 8.21 22.09 -2.44
N ILE A 8 7.68 21.42 -3.47
CA ILE A 8 6.60 21.93 -4.32
C ILE A 8 5.24 21.60 -3.71
N ARG A 9 5.13 20.41 -3.10
CA ARG A 9 3.90 19.87 -2.49
C ARG A 9 4.15 19.45 -1.02
N PRO A 10 4.33 20.40 -0.11
CA PRO A 10 4.71 20.09 1.28
C PRO A 10 3.62 19.39 2.10
N GLY A 11 2.39 19.33 1.58
CA GLY A 11 1.26 18.63 2.20
C GLY A 11 0.96 17.25 1.58
N ASP A 12 1.70 16.82 0.56
CA ASP A 12 1.46 15.56 -0.15
C ASP A 12 1.99 14.36 0.63
N GLU A 13 1.11 13.66 1.33
CA GLU A 13 1.45 12.50 2.17
C GLU A 13 1.96 11.32 1.38
N GLN A 14 1.44 11.09 0.18
CA GLN A 14 1.93 10.04 -0.70
C GLN A 14 3.42 10.23 -1.00
N THR A 15 3.83 11.45 -1.30
CA THR A 15 5.26 11.77 -1.53
C THR A 15 6.12 11.54 -0.29
N TYR A 16 5.61 11.84 0.92
CA TYR A 16 6.32 11.52 2.17
C TYR A 16 6.43 10.02 2.37
N ARG A 17 5.35 9.26 2.13
CA ARG A 17 5.35 7.81 2.22
C ARG A 17 6.36 7.19 1.25
N ASP A 18 6.35 7.60 -0.01
CA ASP A 18 7.26 7.09 -1.02
C ASP A 18 8.72 7.35 -0.66
N LEU A 19 9.02 8.55 -0.14
CA LEU A 19 10.37 8.86 0.33
C LEU A 19 10.75 8.03 1.56
N ALA A 20 9.81 7.80 2.49
CA ALA A 20 10.04 6.93 3.65
C ALA A 20 10.35 5.48 3.22
N LEU A 21 9.64 4.95 2.23
CA LEU A 21 9.93 3.63 1.66
C LEU A 21 11.33 3.57 1.06
N ILE A 22 11.76 4.60 0.32
CA ILE A 22 13.11 4.67 -0.25
C ILE A 22 14.17 4.69 0.86
N TYR A 23 13.98 5.46 1.91
CA TYR A 23 14.90 5.49 3.05
C TYR A 23 14.94 4.12 3.75
N LYS A 24 13.79 3.48 3.94
CA LYS A 24 13.71 2.12 4.49
C LYS A 24 14.49 1.11 3.64
N GLU A 25 14.36 1.17 2.31
CA GLU A 25 15.08 0.28 1.38
C GLU A 25 16.60 0.52 1.40
N ASN A 26 17.01 1.77 1.64
CA ASN A 26 18.43 2.13 1.80
C ASN A 26 18.97 1.89 3.21
N GLU A 27 18.19 1.26 4.09
CA GLU A 27 18.53 1.04 5.51
C GLU A 27 18.71 2.33 6.33
N GLU A 28 18.23 3.47 5.83
CA GLU A 28 18.20 4.76 6.51
C GLU A 28 16.96 4.87 7.42
N TYR A 29 16.82 3.95 8.37
CA TYR A 29 15.59 3.73 9.16
C TYR A 29 15.15 4.94 9.98
N GLU A 30 16.08 5.72 10.51
CA GLU A 30 15.74 6.94 11.28
C GLU A 30 15.09 8.01 10.42
N LEU A 31 15.57 8.17 9.18
CA LEU A 31 14.97 9.10 8.22
C LEU A 31 13.59 8.62 7.80
N ALA A 32 13.44 7.33 7.53
CA ALA A 32 12.13 6.73 7.24
C ALA A 32 11.15 6.94 8.40
N ALA A 33 11.57 6.63 9.62
CA ALA A 33 10.78 6.83 10.84
C ALA A 33 10.34 8.28 11.03
N SER A 34 11.24 9.22 10.78
CA SER A 34 10.95 10.67 10.88
C SER A 34 9.83 11.08 9.91
N LEU A 35 9.83 10.54 8.68
CA LEU A 35 8.80 10.83 7.68
C LEU A 35 7.46 10.18 8.05
N TYR A 36 7.44 8.90 8.42
CA TYR A 36 6.22 8.24 8.89
C TYR A 36 5.61 8.97 10.09
N ASN A 37 6.44 9.37 11.08
CA ASN A 37 5.97 10.13 12.22
C ASN A 37 5.41 11.49 11.83
N LYS A 38 6.00 12.14 10.84
CA LYS A 38 5.50 13.43 10.35
C LYS A 38 4.09 13.27 9.77
N ILE A 39 3.86 12.23 8.96
CA ILE A 39 2.53 11.96 8.40
C ILE A 39 1.54 11.63 9.52
N LEU A 40 1.88 10.68 10.38
CA LEU A 40 0.99 10.20 11.45
C LEU A 40 0.68 11.26 12.51
N LYS A 41 1.60 12.24 12.72
CA LYS A 41 1.36 13.38 13.61
C LYS A 41 0.45 14.44 13.04
N ASN A 42 0.64 14.72 11.78
CA ASN A 42 -0.06 15.83 11.13
C ASN A 42 -1.52 15.49 10.89
N LYS A 43 -2.08 14.46 11.60
CA LYS A 43 -3.49 14.10 11.45
C LYS A 43 -4.11 14.99 10.41
N ILE A 44 -4.01 14.60 9.15
CA ILE A 44 -4.64 15.34 8.11
C ILE A 44 -6.10 15.29 8.49
N SER A 45 -6.53 16.46 8.83
CA SER A 45 -7.81 16.78 9.37
C SER A 45 -8.90 16.12 8.54
N ASN A 46 -9.73 15.32 9.20
CA ASN A 46 -11.12 15.05 8.85
C ASN A 46 -11.44 14.35 7.52
N VAL A 47 -10.48 13.90 6.74
CA VAL A 47 -10.76 13.11 5.55
C VAL A 47 -10.46 11.65 5.87
N ASN A 48 -11.46 10.81 5.71
CA ASN A 48 -11.36 9.35 5.85
C ASN A 48 -10.60 8.76 4.65
N VAL A 49 -9.33 9.06 4.51
CA VAL A 49 -8.47 8.39 3.54
C VAL A 49 -7.98 7.09 4.17
N LEU A 50 -8.90 6.18 4.35
CA LEU A 50 -8.69 4.93 5.06
C LEU A 50 -7.54 4.14 4.45
N GLY A 51 -7.50 3.97 3.12
CA GLY A 51 -6.51 3.14 2.44
C GLY A 51 -5.07 3.62 2.64
N LEU A 52 -4.78 4.90 2.39
CA LEU A 52 -3.41 5.42 2.55
C LEU A 52 -2.95 5.43 4.01
N GLN A 53 -3.82 5.81 4.95
CA GLN A 53 -3.46 5.85 6.37
C GLN A 53 -3.18 4.45 6.92
N GLU A 54 -4.01 3.47 6.57
CA GLU A 54 -3.80 2.08 6.95
C GLU A 54 -2.49 1.54 6.38
N THR A 55 -2.23 1.79 5.11
CA THR A 55 -0.98 1.43 4.44
C THR A 55 0.24 2.03 5.14
N ILE A 56 0.20 3.31 5.51
CA ILE A 56 1.29 3.99 6.24
C ILE A 56 1.49 3.40 7.63
N VAL A 57 0.40 3.13 8.36
CA VAL A 57 0.47 2.50 9.68
C VAL A 57 1.11 1.11 9.59
N ASN A 58 0.72 0.32 8.62
CA ASN A 58 1.26 -1.02 8.41
C ASN A 58 2.74 -0.99 8.02
N GLU A 59 3.14 -0.09 7.13
CA GLU A 59 4.55 0.07 6.72
C GLU A 59 5.45 0.55 7.87
N ALA A 60 4.98 1.52 8.64
CA ALA A 60 5.70 2.01 9.82
C ALA A 60 5.78 0.93 10.90
N SER A 61 4.69 0.25 11.18
CA SER A 61 4.65 -0.85 12.17
C SER A 61 5.58 -2.00 11.78
N HIS A 62 5.57 -2.41 10.51
CA HIS A 62 6.47 -3.42 9.98
C HIS A 62 7.94 -3.01 10.15
N MET A 63 8.28 -1.77 9.83
CA MET A 63 9.64 -1.26 9.99
C MET A 63 10.06 -1.29 11.46
N TYR A 64 9.22 -0.81 12.37
CA TYR A 64 9.51 -0.83 13.81
C TYR A 64 9.63 -2.25 14.35
N TRP A 65 8.77 -3.16 13.91
CA TRP A 65 8.82 -4.54 14.34
C TRP A 65 10.08 -5.28 13.88
N THR A 66 10.41 -5.14 12.58
CA THR A 66 11.50 -5.91 11.97
C THR A 66 12.88 -5.29 12.17
N LYS A 67 12.97 -4.00 12.56
CA LYS A 67 14.20 -3.23 12.69
C LYS A 67 14.36 -2.56 14.04
N ALA A 68 13.67 -3.05 15.05
CA ALA A 68 13.68 -2.47 16.41
C ALA A 68 15.09 -2.38 17.03
N ASP A 69 15.96 -3.31 16.68
CA ASP A 69 17.36 -3.35 17.10
C ASP A 69 18.25 -2.29 16.43
N LYS A 70 17.83 -1.79 15.25
CA LYS A 70 18.55 -0.76 14.47
C LYS A 70 18.00 0.66 14.69
N LEU A 71 16.84 0.78 15.33
CA LEU A 71 16.23 2.06 15.62
C LEU A 71 16.64 2.53 17.02
N ILE A 72 17.20 3.72 17.11
CA ILE A 72 17.32 4.42 18.40
C ILE A 72 15.89 4.84 18.77
N LEU A 73 15.21 3.94 19.49
CA LEU A 73 13.82 4.12 19.86
C LEU A 73 13.73 5.27 20.88
N THR A 74 13.52 6.47 20.40
CA THR A 74 12.94 7.51 21.23
C THR A 74 11.48 7.12 21.51
N ASP A 75 11.00 7.33 22.72
CA ASP A 75 9.63 6.96 23.17
C ASP A 75 8.51 7.45 22.24
N PHE A 76 8.82 8.41 21.41
CA PHE A 76 7.86 9.13 20.60
C PHE A 76 7.27 8.32 19.43
N PRO A 77 8.05 7.63 18.57
CA PRO A 77 7.50 6.85 17.45
C PRO A 77 6.58 5.74 17.90
N LEU A 78 6.99 5.01 18.93
CA LEU A 78 6.19 3.92 19.51
C LEU A 78 4.88 4.43 20.14
N LYS A 79 4.92 5.58 20.81
CA LYS A 79 3.73 6.16 21.43
C LYS A 79 2.70 6.59 20.39
N THR A 80 3.16 7.16 19.27
CA THR A 80 2.28 7.55 18.16
C THR A 80 1.68 6.33 17.48
N LEU A 81 2.48 5.32 17.15
CA LEU A 81 1.98 4.09 16.55
C LEU A 81 1.00 3.34 17.47
N LYS A 82 1.24 3.29 18.77
CA LYS A 82 0.30 2.71 19.76
C LYS A 82 -1.08 3.37 19.77
N THR A 83 -1.25 4.55 19.25
CA THR A 83 -2.57 5.19 19.12
C THR A 83 -3.33 4.75 17.86
N PHE A 84 -2.64 4.26 16.85
CA PHE A 84 -3.21 3.86 15.56
C PHE A 84 -3.34 2.34 15.41
N VAL A 85 -2.46 1.55 16.05
CA VAL A 85 -2.50 0.09 16.00
C VAL A 85 -3.20 -0.45 17.24
N PRO A 86 -4.22 -1.30 17.12
CA PRO A 86 -4.89 -1.94 18.26
C PRO A 86 -3.87 -2.65 19.17
N LYS A 87 -4.04 -2.52 20.48
CA LYS A 87 -3.08 -3.02 21.50
C LYS A 87 -2.70 -4.50 21.39
N ASN A 88 -3.54 -5.29 20.73
CA ASN A 88 -3.36 -6.74 20.61
C ASN A 88 -2.52 -7.16 19.40
N ASP A 89 -2.33 -6.29 18.40
CA ASP A 89 -1.76 -6.69 17.10
C ASP A 89 -0.25 -6.51 17.00
N TRP A 90 0.36 -5.75 17.90
CA TRP A 90 1.79 -5.49 17.89
C TRP A 90 2.70 -6.72 18.05
N LYS A 91 2.22 -7.75 18.74
CA LYS A 91 3.00 -8.96 19.02
C LYS A 91 2.87 -10.05 17.96
N ASN A 92 1.90 -9.92 17.05
CA ASN A 92 1.59 -10.91 16.02
C ASN A 92 1.69 -10.35 14.60
N PHE A 93 2.60 -9.41 14.39
CA PHE A 93 2.81 -8.81 13.08
C PHE A 93 3.50 -9.82 12.15
N GLY A 94 2.71 -10.57 11.42
CA GLY A 94 3.20 -11.55 10.46
C GLY A 94 2.07 -12.11 9.63
N TYR A 95 1.92 -11.60 8.40
CA TYR A 95 0.89 -12.01 7.45
C TYR A 95 1.47 -12.97 6.41
N ASP A 96 0.65 -13.85 5.88
CA ASP A 96 1.08 -14.75 4.82
C ASP A 96 1.30 -13.97 3.52
N PHE A 97 0.41 -13.01 3.22
CA PHE A 97 0.61 -12.05 2.14
C PHE A 97 0.16 -10.64 2.56
N ARG A 98 0.90 -9.65 2.08
CA ARG A 98 0.50 -8.25 1.99
C ARG A 98 0.66 -7.82 0.54
N ILE A 99 -0.37 -7.22 -0.03
CA ILE A 99 -0.41 -6.80 -1.42
C ILE A 99 -0.74 -5.32 -1.45
N VAL A 100 0.06 -4.52 -2.15
CA VAL A 100 -0.12 -3.07 -2.26
C VAL A 100 -0.17 -2.69 -3.74
N PHE A 101 -1.18 -1.93 -4.09
CA PHE A 101 -1.30 -1.27 -5.38
C PHE A 101 -1.11 0.22 -5.18
N ASP A 102 -0.23 0.81 -5.98
CA ASP A 102 -0.05 2.26 -6.08
C ASP A 102 -0.22 2.66 -7.55
N TRP A 103 -0.97 3.71 -7.84
CA TRP A 103 -1.19 4.19 -9.21
C TRP A 103 -0.93 5.66 -9.36
N ASN A 104 -0.69 6.12 -10.59
CA ASN A 104 -0.25 7.49 -10.88
C ASN A 104 -1.38 8.43 -11.31
N ASP A 105 -2.57 7.91 -11.61
CA ASP A 105 -3.72 8.69 -12.07
C ASP A 105 -4.93 8.39 -11.17
N PRO A 106 -5.36 9.34 -10.32
CA PRO A 106 -6.49 9.13 -9.43
C PRO A 106 -7.84 8.99 -10.17
N ALA A 107 -7.91 9.38 -11.43
CA ALA A 107 -9.14 9.28 -12.23
C ALA A 107 -9.27 7.94 -12.97
N VAL A 108 -8.27 7.05 -12.88
CA VAL A 108 -8.35 5.75 -13.55
C VAL A 108 -9.39 4.85 -12.91
N GLU A 109 -10.16 4.15 -13.74
CA GLU A 109 -11.12 3.15 -13.26
C GLU A 109 -10.61 1.73 -13.56
N PHE A 110 -10.53 0.89 -12.54
CA PHE A 110 -10.08 -0.49 -12.66
C PHE A 110 -10.67 -1.39 -11.57
N ASN A 111 -10.63 -2.68 -11.81
CA ASN A 111 -11.05 -3.71 -10.86
C ASN A 111 -9.91 -4.67 -10.55
N ILE A 112 -9.79 -5.03 -9.29
CA ILE A 112 -8.90 -6.07 -8.80
C ILE A 112 -9.76 -7.23 -8.32
N GLN A 113 -9.42 -8.45 -8.75
CA GLN A 113 -10.08 -9.66 -8.33
C GLN A 113 -9.07 -10.64 -7.76
N PHE A 114 -9.31 -11.09 -6.54
CA PHE A 114 -8.60 -12.18 -5.91
C PHE A 114 -9.42 -13.45 -6.01
N VAL A 115 -8.77 -14.56 -6.36
CA VAL A 115 -9.38 -15.90 -6.33
C VAL A 115 -8.57 -16.75 -5.35
N ASP A 116 -9.19 -17.19 -4.26
CA ASP A 116 -8.52 -17.98 -3.24
C ASP A 116 -8.28 -19.45 -3.69
N PRO A 117 -7.49 -20.25 -2.95
CA PRO A 117 -7.28 -21.67 -3.26
C PRO A 117 -8.56 -22.52 -3.32
N LYS A 118 -9.63 -22.08 -2.66
CA LYS A 118 -10.95 -22.72 -2.67
C LYS A 118 -11.86 -22.23 -3.78
N LYS A 119 -11.33 -21.39 -4.70
CA LYS A 119 -12.06 -20.81 -5.83
C LYS A 119 -13.14 -19.80 -5.42
N LYS A 120 -13.03 -19.20 -4.23
CA LYS A 120 -13.86 -18.06 -3.85
C LYS A 120 -13.28 -16.78 -4.43
N TYR A 121 -14.16 -15.88 -4.87
CA TYR A 121 -13.83 -14.63 -5.52
C TYR A 121 -14.04 -13.46 -4.56
N TYR A 122 -13.08 -12.53 -4.56
CA TYR A 122 -13.13 -11.27 -3.85
C TYR A 122 -12.81 -10.18 -4.86
N ASN A 123 -13.70 -9.18 -4.99
CA ASN A 123 -13.53 -8.07 -5.92
C ASN A 123 -13.38 -6.78 -5.14
N TRP A 124 -12.55 -5.92 -5.64
CA TRP A 124 -12.42 -4.53 -5.23
C TRP A 124 -12.37 -3.66 -6.49
N SER A 125 -13.18 -2.60 -6.54
CA SER A 125 -13.31 -1.74 -7.71
C SER A 125 -12.93 -0.32 -7.34
N HIS A 126 -12.08 0.29 -8.14
CA HIS A 126 -11.79 1.71 -8.13
C HIS A 126 -12.58 2.36 -9.27
N THR A 127 -13.83 2.75 -8.98
CA THR A 127 -14.75 3.33 -9.97
C THR A 127 -15.58 4.45 -9.34
N ILE A 128 -15.94 5.45 -10.16
CA ILE A 128 -16.80 6.56 -9.73
C ILE A 128 -18.19 6.07 -9.28
N ILE A 129 -18.63 4.93 -9.83
CA ILE A 129 -19.96 4.38 -9.52
C ILE A 129 -19.98 3.75 -8.12
N ASP A 130 -18.93 3.02 -7.78
CA ASP A 130 -18.87 2.23 -6.56
C ASP A 130 -18.42 3.04 -5.34
N ASP A 131 -17.57 4.05 -5.53
CA ASP A 131 -17.03 4.84 -4.42
C ASP A 131 -16.68 6.28 -4.83
N LYS A 132 -17.68 7.07 -5.11
CA LYS A 132 -17.51 8.45 -5.56
C LYS A 132 -16.78 9.33 -4.53
N GLU A 133 -17.01 9.13 -3.23
CA GLU A 133 -16.38 9.93 -2.18
C GLU A 133 -14.88 9.67 -2.11
N VAL A 134 -14.47 8.40 -2.20
CA VAL A 134 -13.03 8.03 -2.22
C VAL A 134 -12.34 8.61 -3.43
N LEU A 135 -12.93 8.49 -4.63
CA LEU A 135 -12.37 9.08 -5.83
C LEU A 135 -12.26 10.62 -5.77
N GLU A 136 -13.28 11.30 -5.22
CA GLU A 136 -13.21 12.75 -5.03
C GLU A 136 -12.10 13.14 -4.06
N ASP A 137 -11.89 12.40 -3.00
CA ASP A 137 -10.81 12.62 -2.05
C ASP A 137 -9.44 12.34 -2.66
N GLU A 138 -9.29 11.28 -3.43
CA GLU A 138 -8.07 10.96 -4.15
C GLU A 138 -7.69 12.06 -5.16
N LEU A 139 -8.67 12.55 -5.93
CA LEU A 139 -8.47 13.67 -6.86
C LEU A 139 -8.04 14.95 -6.14
N ASN A 140 -8.63 15.24 -4.99
CA ASN A 140 -8.35 16.46 -4.23
C ASN A 140 -7.02 16.40 -3.46
N TYR A 141 -6.65 15.23 -2.94
CA TYR A 141 -5.52 15.04 -2.04
C TYR A 141 -4.36 14.23 -2.64
N GLY A 142 -4.54 13.63 -3.81
CA GLY A 142 -3.50 12.91 -4.54
C GLY A 142 -3.18 11.52 -3.96
N TYR A 143 -4.13 10.88 -3.31
CA TYR A 143 -3.96 9.54 -2.75
C TYR A 143 -4.28 8.48 -3.80
N ASN A 144 -3.32 7.62 -4.06
CA ASN A 144 -3.42 6.59 -5.10
C ASN A 144 -2.79 5.30 -4.59
N THR A 145 -3.34 4.74 -3.50
CA THR A 145 -2.83 3.50 -2.93
C THR A 145 -3.93 2.70 -2.24
N GLU A 146 -3.85 1.39 -2.38
CA GLU A 146 -4.71 0.44 -1.68
C GLU A 146 -3.91 -0.78 -1.26
N GLU A 147 -4.23 -1.37 -0.09
CA GLU A 147 -3.58 -2.57 0.39
C GLU A 147 -4.56 -3.67 0.76
N PHE A 148 -4.13 -4.90 0.54
CA PHE A 148 -4.86 -6.11 0.87
C PHE A 148 -3.98 -7.02 1.72
N ILE A 149 -4.55 -7.51 2.83
CA ILE A 149 -3.85 -8.36 3.78
C ILE A 149 -4.51 -9.72 3.83
N ILE A 150 -3.71 -10.77 3.66
CA ILE A 150 -4.10 -12.16 3.90
C ILE A 150 -3.31 -12.63 5.11
N GLU A 151 -3.94 -12.56 6.28
CA GLU A 151 -3.29 -12.92 7.55
C GLU A 151 -2.89 -14.39 7.59
N LYS A 152 -3.84 -15.27 7.23
CA LYS A 152 -3.66 -16.71 7.15
C LYS A 152 -4.25 -17.25 5.86
N SER A 153 -3.36 -17.76 5.01
CA SER A 153 -3.73 -18.35 3.73
C SER A 153 -4.02 -19.85 3.87
N ASP A 154 -5.04 -20.31 3.18
CA ASP A 154 -5.14 -21.73 2.84
C ASP A 154 -3.97 -22.13 1.91
N LYS A 155 -3.54 -23.40 2.00
CA LYS A 155 -2.53 -23.94 1.08
C LYS A 155 -3.06 -23.96 -0.34
N GLY A 156 -2.24 -23.55 -1.30
CA GLY A 156 -2.59 -23.51 -2.71
C GLY A 156 -2.16 -22.24 -3.41
N GLU A 157 -2.92 -21.87 -4.42
CA GLU A 157 -2.63 -20.70 -5.27
C GLU A 157 -3.74 -19.66 -5.14
N TRP A 158 -3.33 -18.42 -4.88
CA TRP A 158 -4.16 -17.24 -5.05
C TRP A 158 -3.91 -16.66 -6.43
N ILE A 159 -4.96 -16.37 -7.18
CA ILE A 159 -4.87 -15.69 -8.46
C ILE A 159 -5.25 -14.23 -8.24
N VAL A 160 -4.41 -13.32 -8.73
CA VAL A 160 -4.66 -11.89 -8.73
C VAL A 160 -4.92 -11.46 -10.15
N ASN A 161 -6.12 -11.01 -10.43
CA ASN A 161 -6.52 -10.48 -11.73
C ASN A 161 -6.72 -8.97 -11.65
N ILE A 162 -6.48 -8.30 -12.77
CA ILE A 162 -6.77 -6.88 -12.94
C ILE A 162 -7.50 -6.63 -14.25
N GLU A 163 -8.42 -5.69 -14.25
CA GLU A 163 -9.20 -5.27 -15.39
C GLU A 163 -9.31 -3.75 -15.45
N ASN A 164 -8.99 -3.16 -16.59
CA ASN A 164 -9.12 -1.73 -16.82
C ASN A 164 -10.53 -1.42 -17.33
N TYR A 165 -11.21 -0.48 -16.68
CA TYR A 165 -12.53 0.01 -17.09
C TYR A 165 -12.48 1.38 -17.76
N SER A 166 -11.35 2.06 -17.74
CA SER A 166 -11.19 3.34 -18.42
C SER A 166 -11.34 3.15 -19.92
N ILE A 167 -12.39 3.73 -20.48
CA ILE A 167 -12.77 3.57 -21.90
C ILE A 167 -12.00 4.56 -22.79
N GLU A 168 -11.45 5.61 -22.22
CA GLU A 168 -10.84 6.70 -22.98
C GLU A 168 -9.37 6.45 -23.28
N ASP A 169 -8.99 6.89 -24.48
CA ASP A 169 -7.62 6.98 -24.96
C ASP A 169 -6.91 8.08 -24.15
N ASN A 170 -6.52 7.74 -22.93
CA ASN A 170 -5.84 8.68 -22.03
C ASN A 170 -4.50 9.07 -22.66
N SER A 171 -4.37 10.33 -23.00
CA SER A 171 -3.12 10.94 -23.52
C SER A 171 -1.93 10.75 -22.56
N ASN A 172 -2.20 10.41 -21.30
CA ASN A 172 -1.22 10.09 -20.29
C ASN A 172 -1.31 8.60 -19.94
N PRO A 173 -0.19 7.86 -20.02
CA PRO A 173 -0.19 6.46 -19.66
C PRO A 173 -0.42 6.28 -18.16
N THR A 174 -1.35 5.38 -17.80
CA THR A 174 -1.63 5.03 -16.42
C THR A 174 -0.87 3.80 -16.01
N TYR A 175 -0.07 3.95 -14.95
CA TYR A 175 0.73 2.87 -14.38
C TYR A 175 0.23 2.49 -13.02
N ILE A 176 0.18 1.17 -12.77
CA ILE A 176 0.02 0.59 -11.43
C ILE A 176 1.31 -0.08 -11.01
N LYS A 177 1.84 0.29 -9.86
CA LYS A 177 2.89 -0.44 -9.17
C LYS A 177 2.20 -1.48 -8.26
N TYR A 178 2.48 -2.75 -8.51
CA TYR A 178 2.02 -3.89 -7.75
C TYR A 178 3.15 -4.42 -6.88
N THR A 179 2.98 -4.37 -5.57
CA THR A 179 3.96 -4.87 -4.61
C THR A 179 3.36 -6.00 -3.79
N VAL A 180 3.99 -7.15 -3.83
CA VAL A 180 3.62 -8.32 -3.03
C VAL A 180 4.71 -8.62 -2.01
N TYR A 181 4.29 -8.80 -0.76
CA TYR A 181 5.09 -9.38 0.29
C TYR A 181 4.52 -10.74 0.65
N LYS A 182 5.36 -11.77 0.60
CA LYS A 182 5.06 -13.09 1.16
C LYS A 182 5.75 -13.22 2.51
N ASN A 183 5.06 -13.78 3.50
CA ASN A 183 5.52 -13.88 4.90
C ASN A 183 5.85 -12.50 5.50
N TYR A 184 4.99 -11.52 5.26
CA TYR A 184 5.18 -10.13 5.69
C TYR A 184 5.40 -10.03 7.20
N GLY A 185 6.48 -9.36 7.61
CA GLY A 185 6.88 -9.21 9.02
C GLY A 185 7.59 -10.42 9.63
N ARG A 186 7.86 -11.48 8.85
CA ARG A 186 8.60 -12.67 9.30
C ARG A 186 10.04 -12.67 8.80
N PRO A 187 10.96 -13.44 9.42
CA PRO A 187 12.37 -13.49 9.01
C PRO A 187 12.60 -13.97 7.57
N ASN A 188 11.64 -14.72 7.01
CA ASN A 188 11.67 -15.23 5.64
C ASN A 188 10.77 -14.42 4.69
N GLU A 189 10.57 -13.14 4.96
CA GLU A 189 9.83 -12.23 4.10
C GLU A 189 10.46 -12.15 2.71
N ILE A 190 9.62 -12.25 1.69
CA ILE A 190 10.01 -12.08 0.29
C ILE A 190 9.16 -10.95 -0.30
N ARG A 191 9.79 -10.02 -1.01
CA ARG A 191 9.14 -8.92 -1.71
C ARG A 191 9.30 -9.05 -3.21
N LYS A 192 8.22 -8.83 -3.95
CA LYS A 192 8.16 -8.72 -5.41
C LYS A 192 7.53 -7.38 -5.77
N VAL A 193 8.07 -6.70 -6.77
CA VAL A 193 7.51 -5.44 -7.29
C VAL A 193 7.38 -5.56 -8.80
N GLU A 194 6.22 -5.21 -9.32
CA GLU A 194 5.95 -5.12 -10.76
C GLU A 194 5.33 -3.77 -11.11
N LEU A 195 5.57 -3.29 -12.31
CA LEU A 195 4.96 -2.11 -12.87
C LEU A 195 4.13 -2.51 -14.08
N LEU A 196 2.85 -2.18 -14.04
CA LEU A 196 1.89 -2.49 -15.08
C LEU A 196 1.44 -1.19 -15.75
N ASP A 197 1.44 -1.19 -17.08
CA ASP A 197 0.85 -0.12 -17.88
C ASP A 197 -0.62 -0.48 -18.16
N LEU A 198 -1.54 0.11 -17.37
CA LEU A 198 -2.97 -0.13 -17.50
C LEU A 198 -3.53 0.31 -18.84
N SER A 199 -2.98 1.36 -19.45
CA SER A 199 -3.45 1.89 -20.72
C SER A 199 -3.32 0.88 -21.87
N LYS A 200 -2.47 -0.14 -21.69
CA LYS A 200 -2.30 -1.24 -22.66
C LYS A 200 -3.23 -2.43 -22.45
N LEU A 201 -3.95 -2.46 -21.32
CA LEU A 201 -4.87 -3.56 -21.04
C LEU A 201 -6.20 -3.35 -21.75
N LYS A 202 -6.53 -4.27 -22.65
CA LYS A 202 -7.80 -4.29 -23.38
C LYS A 202 -8.84 -5.22 -22.79
N GLN A 203 -8.44 -6.03 -21.82
CA GLN A 203 -9.29 -7.03 -21.17
C GLN A 203 -8.72 -7.41 -19.82
N LYS A 204 -9.50 -8.13 -19.02
CA LYS A 204 -9.06 -8.73 -17.78
C LYS A 204 -7.84 -9.63 -17.99
N VAL A 205 -6.81 -9.43 -17.18
CA VAL A 205 -5.59 -10.25 -17.21
C VAL A 205 -5.28 -10.80 -15.83
N THR A 206 -4.62 -11.95 -15.78
CA THR A 206 -4.00 -12.45 -14.55
C THR A 206 -2.69 -11.70 -14.35
N LEU A 207 -2.63 -10.91 -13.29
CA LEU A 207 -1.45 -10.16 -12.90
C LEU A 207 -0.43 -11.06 -12.21
N ASP A 208 -0.89 -11.93 -11.29
CA ASP A 208 0.00 -12.81 -10.53
C ASP A 208 -0.69 -14.09 -10.07
N VAL A 209 0.13 -15.11 -9.74
CA VAL A 209 -0.29 -16.34 -9.06
C VAL A 209 0.59 -16.54 -7.81
N LEU A 210 0.02 -16.23 -6.65
CA LEU A 210 0.70 -16.31 -5.37
C LEU A 210 0.62 -17.73 -4.82
N LYS A 211 1.77 -18.38 -4.62
CA LYS A 211 1.84 -19.77 -4.17
C LYS A 211 2.12 -19.85 -2.68
N TYR A 212 1.25 -20.56 -1.94
CA TYR A 212 1.40 -20.82 -0.53
C TYR A 212 1.23 -22.32 -0.24
N TYR A 213 2.34 -23.01 0.06
CA TYR A 213 2.37 -24.47 0.27
C TYR A 213 3.03 -24.89 1.58
N ASN A 214 3.28 -23.95 2.47
CA ASN A 214 3.94 -24.24 3.76
C ASN A 214 3.02 -24.91 4.77
#